data_555b94313c64eb1f138290b0f492750f
#
_entry.id   555b94313c64eb1f138290b0f492750f
#
_cell.length_a   1.000
_cell.length_b   1.000
_cell.length_c   1.000
_cell.angle_alpha   90.00
_cell.angle_beta   90.00
_cell.angle_gamma   90.00
#
_symmetry.space_group_name_H-M   'P 1'
#
loop_
_entity.id
_entity.type
_entity.pdbx_description
1 polymer ?
#
loop_
_entity_poly.entity_id
_entity_poly.type
_entity_poly.pdbx_seq_one_letter_code
_entity_poly.pdbx_strand_id
1 'polypeptide(L)' 'MPTHWWSMMSEAERRTGTVIDFDEHVGLGHIDHGGDQLLFHCVEIVDGTRTISVGTSVSFVVVTRFGVREASAIDKLA' A
#
# COMPACT_ATOMS: atom_id res chain seq x y z
N MET A 1 28.34 -4.26 -5.36
CA MET A 1 28.07 -4.73 -5.37
C MET A 1 26.84 -5.23 -4.99
N PRO A 2 26.63 -6.22 -4.81
CA PRO A 2 25.34 -6.75 -4.59
C PRO A 2 24.69 -6.34 -3.32
N THR A 3 25.31 -5.52 -2.57
CA THR A 3 24.68 -5.03 -1.36
C THR A 3 23.40 -4.28 -1.61
N HIS A 4 23.17 -3.85 -2.86
CA HIS A 4 21.96 -3.10 -3.17
C HIS A 4 20.93 -3.87 -3.95
N TRP A 5 21.20 -5.12 -4.29
CA TRP A 5 20.26 -5.82 -5.16
C TRP A 5 18.90 -6.03 -4.49
N TRP A 6 18.85 -6.23 -3.20
CA TRP A 6 17.58 -6.39 -2.49
C TRP A 6 16.78 -5.09 -2.48
N SER A 7 17.45 -3.95 -2.38
CA SER A 7 16.77 -2.66 -2.47
C SER A 7 16.18 -2.46 -3.86
N MET A 8 16.93 -2.84 -4.87
CA MET A 8 16.43 -2.74 -6.24
C MET A 8 15.23 -3.63 -6.45
N MET A 9 15.23 -4.81 -5.85
CA MET A 9 14.07 -5.68 -5.94
C MET A 9 12.85 -5.07 -5.27
N SER A 10 13.03 -4.46 -4.11
CA SER A 10 11.92 -3.79 -3.44
C SER A 10 11.33 -2.71 -4.30
N GLU A 11 12.17 -1.90 -4.93
CA GLU A 11 11.69 -0.85 -5.80
C GLU A 11 10.96 -1.41 -7.01
N ALA A 12 11.48 -2.50 -7.57
CA ALA A 12 10.85 -3.10 -8.73
C ALA A 12 9.49 -3.69 -8.39
N GLU A 13 9.26 -4.02 -7.12
CA GLU A 13 7.99 -4.60 -6.71
C GLU A 13 7.00 -3.56 -6.20
N ARG A 14 7.40 -2.31 -6.10
CA ARG A 14 6.44 -1.29 -5.67
C ARG A 14 5.45 -1.02 -6.79
N ARG A 15 4.21 -0.84 -6.37
CA ARG A 15 3.09 -0.56 -7.27
C ARG A 15 2.55 0.82 -6.93
N THR A 16 1.73 1.34 -7.82
CA THR A 16 1.01 2.58 -7.54
C THR A 16 -0.47 2.33 -7.70
N GLY A 17 -1.26 3.08 -6.98
CA GLY A 17 -2.71 2.95 -7.05
C GLY A 17 -3.36 4.14 -6.39
N THR A 18 -4.67 4.04 -6.22
CA THR A 18 -5.49 5.11 -5.66
C THR A 18 -6.37 4.55 -4.56
N VAL A 19 -6.42 5.24 -3.44
CA VAL A 19 -7.31 4.85 -2.34
C VAL A 19 -8.75 5.06 -2.78
N ILE A 20 -9.57 4.02 -2.69
CA ILE A 20 -10.98 4.10 -3.11
C ILE A 20 -11.93 4.07 -1.94
N ASP A 21 -11.52 3.58 -0.79
CA ASP A 21 -12.30 3.70 0.44
C ASP A 21 -11.38 3.60 1.64
N PHE A 22 -11.87 4.08 2.77
CA PHE A 22 -11.15 3.97 4.03
C PHE A 22 -12.13 4.18 5.18
N ASP A 23 -12.10 3.26 6.14
CA ASP A 23 -12.94 3.33 7.34
C ASP A 23 -12.02 3.59 8.53
N GLU A 24 -12.09 4.80 9.07
CA GLU A 24 -11.24 5.20 10.19
C GLU A 24 -11.54 4.43 11.46
N HIS A 25 -12.77 3.97 11.62
CA HIS A 25 -13.15 3.25 12.84
C HIS A 25 -12.42 1.92 12.97
N VAL A 26 -12.31 1.21 11.88
CA VAL A 26 -11.65 -0.09 11.90
C VAL A 26 -10.22 -0.02 11.37
N GLY A 27 -9.86 1.08 10.70
CA GLY A 27 -8.52 1.25 10.17
C GLY A 27 -8.25 0.38 8.96
N LEU A 28 -9.26 0.15 8.13
CA LEU A 28 -9.14 -0.67 6.93
C LEU A 28 -9.59 0.11 5.73
N GLY A 29 -8.95 -0.12 4.60
CA GLY A 29 -9.34 0.50 3.35
C GLY A 29 -8.95 -0.34 2.17
N HIS A 30 -9.22 0.20 0.98
CA HIS A 30 -8.89 -0.48 -0.27
C HIS A 30 -8.18 0.47 -1.22
N ILE A 31 -7.25 -0.08 -1.98
CA ILE A 31 -6.51 0.62 -3.02
C ILE A 31 -6.83 -0.05 -4.34
N ASP A 32 -7.23 0.75 -5.33
CA ASP A 32 -7.40 0.26 -6.69
C ASP A 32 -6.06 0.28 -7.40
N HIS A 33 -5.68 -0.86 -7.95
CA HIS A 33 -4.44 -1.02 -8.69
C HIS A 33 -4.76 -1.78 -9.96
N GLY A 34 -4.93 -1.06 -11.06
CA GLY A 34 -5.16 -1.68 -12.36
C GLY A 34 -6.41 -2.55 -12.42
N GLY A 35 -7.44 -2.17 -11.68
CA GLY A 35 -8.69 -2.94 -11.62
C GLY A 35 -8.75 -3.92 -10.45
N ASP A 36 -7.62 -4.23 -9.81
CA ASP A 36 -7.61 -5.05 -8.59
C ASP A 36 -7.79 -4.15 -7.39
N GLN A 37 -8.55 -4.62 -6.42
CA GLN A 37 -8.73 -3.91 -5.17
C GLN A 37 -7.97 -4.64 -4.08
N LEU A 38 -7.04 -3.93 -3.45
CA LEU A 38 -6.18 -4.50 -2.44
C LEU A 38 -6.55 -3.92 -1.08
N LEU A 39 -6.77 -4.80 -0.12
CA LEU A 39 -7.03 -4.39 1.25
C LEU A 39 -5.75 -3.84 1.87
N PHE A 40 -5.89 -2.83 2.71
CA PHE A 40 -4.77 -2.38 3.52
C PHE A 40 -5.25 -2.01 4.92
N HIS A 41 -4.33 -2.11 5.89
CA HIS A 41 -4.58 -1.69 7.27
C HIS A 41 -3.89 -0.34 7.48
N CYS A 42 -4.49 0.50 8.32
CA CYS A 42 -3.96 1.85 8.55
C CYS A 42 -2.52 1.85 9.07
N VAL A 43 -2.11 0.80 9.76
CA VAL A 43 -0.75 0.71 10.28
C VAL A 43 0.29 0.56 9.17
N GLU A 44 -0.15 0.24 7.95
CA GLU A 44 0.75 0.12 6.82
C GLU A 44 1.07 1.46 6.16
N ILE A 45 0.44 2.53 6.59
CA ILE A 45 0.73 3.87 6.08
C ILE A 45 2.02 4.34 6.74
N VAL A 46 3.07 4.53 5.93
CA VAL A 46 4.42 4.69 6.46
C VAL A 46 4.65 6.02 7.17
N ASP A 47 3.81 7.04 6.93
CA ASP A 47 3.97 8.32 7.60
C ASP A 47 3.39 8.32 9.03
N GLY A 48 2.77 7.23 9.45
CA GLY A 48 2.27 7.08 10.82
C GLY A 48 0.96 7.77 11.11
N THR A 49 0.34 8.40 10.11
CA THR A 49 -0.90 9.16 10.38
C THR A 49 -2.10 8.27 10.64
N ARG A 50 -2.08 7.03 10.14
CA ARG A 50 -3.16 6.05 10.29
C ARG A 50 -4.48 6.53 9.71
N THR A 51 -4.44 7.52 8.83
CA THR A 51 -5.61 8.01 8.11
C THR A 51 -5.18 8.40 6.72
N ILE A 52 -6.11 8.32 5.78
CA ILE A 52 -5.82 8.63 4.39
C ILE A 52 -7.12 8.96 3.69
N SER A 53 -7.07 9.95 2.81
CA SER A 53 -8.27 10.39 2.09
C SER A 53 -8.51 9.53 0.87
N VAL A 54 -9.78 9.29 0.58
CA VAL A 54 -10.18 8.66 -0.69
C VAL A 54 -9.71 9.55 -1.83
N GLY A 55 -9.15 8.92 -2.86
CA GLY A 55 -8.60 9.64 -4.00
C GLY A 55 -7.10 9.91 -3.90
N THR A 56 -6.48 9.57 -2.78
CA THR A 56 -5.04 9.76 -2.61
C THR A 56 -4.28 8.75 -3.47
N SER A 57 -3.32 9.25 -4.24
CA SER A 57 -2.40 8.38 -4.97
C SER A 57 -1.32 7.87 -4.04
N VAL A 58 -1.02 6.59 -4.12
CA VAL A 58 -0.08 5.94 -3.20
C VAL A 58 0.83 5.00 -3.96
N SER A 59 2.00 4.74 -3.39
CA SER A 59 2.82 3.61 -3.78
C SER A 59 2.82 2.59 -2.63
N PHE A 60 2.99 1.33 -2.96
CA PHE A 60 2.90 0.26 -1.97
C PHE A 60 3.54 -1.00 -2.53
N VAL A 61 3.72 -1.99 -1.65
CA VAL A 61 4.10 -3.34 -2.08
C VAL A 61 2.92 -4.27 -1.83
N VAL A 62 2.85 -5.34 -2.61
CA VAL A 62 1.80 -6.34 -2.45
C VAL A 62 2.37 -7.48 -1.63
N VAL A 63 1.68 -7.84 -0.56
CA VAL A 63 2.04 -8.99 0.27
C VAL A 63 0.85 -9.94 0.32
N THR A 64 1.13 -11.21 0.54
CA THR A 64 0.07 -12.20 0.68
C THR A 64 0.09 -12.71 2.12
N ARG A 65 -1.05 -12.58 2.80
CA ARG A 65 -1.21 -13.03 4.18
C ARG A 65 -2.42 -13.93 4.23
N PHE A 66 -2.19 -15.17 4.65
CA PHE A 66 -3.30 -16.14 4.75
C PHE A 66 -4.06 -16.27 3.44
N GLY A 67 -3.32 -16.24 2.33
CA GLY A 67 -3.93 -16.37 1.00
C GLY A 67 -4.58 -15.10 0.46
N VAL A 68 -4.55 -14.01 1.21
CA VAL A 68 -5.16 -12.74 0.79
C VAL A 68 -4.07 -11.76 0.41
N ARG A 69 -4.21 -11.14 -0.75
CA ARG A 69 -3.27 -10.11 -1.21
C ARG A 69 -3.64 -8.78 -0.57
N GLU A 70 -2.65 -8.13 0.03
CA GLU A 70 -2.84 -6.87 0.73
C GLU A 70 -1.76 -5.88 0.31
N ALA A 71 -2.08 -4.59 0.43
CA ALA A 71 -1.10 -3.54 0.22
C ALA A 71 -0.37 -3.26 1.54
N SER A 72 0.94 -3.08 1.44
CA SER A 72 1.80 -2.86 2.61
C SER A 72 2.76 -1.72 2.29
N ALA A 73 3.35 -1.12 3.32
CA ALA A 73 4.35 -0.05 3.17
C ALA A 73 3.83 1.06 2.27
N ILE A 74 2.65 1.59 2.62
CA ILE A 74 1.93 2.55 1.80
C ILE A 74 2.52 3.93 1.99
N ASP A 75 2.95 4.54 0.88
CA ASP A 75 3.56 5.85 0.86
C ASP A 75 2.68 6.77 0.02
N LYS A 76 2.27 7.88 0.61
CA LYS A 76 1.43 8.85 -0.09
C LYS A 76 2.27 9.58 -1.13
N LEU A 77 1.77 9.63 -2.35
CA LEU A 77 2.42 10.37 -3.41
C LEU A 77 1.78 11.75 -3.42
N ALA A 78 2.50 12.72 -2.99
CA ALA A 78 1.96 14.05 -2.71
C ALA A 78 1.35 14.72 -3.93
#